data_f286790948ee6de96344c0d8de46ed46
#
_entry.id   f286790948ee6de96344c0d8de46ed46
#
_cell.length_a   1.000
_cell.length_b   1.000
_cell.length_c   1.000
_cell.angle_alpha   90.00
_cell.angle_beta   90.00
_cell.angle_gamma   90.00
#
_symmetry.space_group_name_H-M   'P 1'
#
loop_
_entity.id
_entity.type
_entity.pdbx_description
1 polymer ?
#
loop_
_entity_poly.entity_id
_entity_poly.type
_entity_poly.pdbx_seq_one_letter_code
_entity_poly.pdbx_strand_id
1 'polypeptide(L)'
;MKIHRWNDTFIVPRGAYFEGHVHIEGDLLVPRDTHFWGRLVVEGDLTLGPRSTVGAGVWCANAIVGDHVRIRGPLVAVGDVLACDGAAIGMIRAARDVTLRPGVRVGDVVSGRTILVQGKVESGRLLGRMVKVVGATLP
;
A
#
# COMPACT_ATOMS: atom_id res chain seq x y z
N MET A 1 -1.73 9.65 -21.66
CA MET A 1 -0.97 8.51 -21.16
C MET A 1 -1.83 7.26 -21.22
N LYS A 2 -1.32 6.19 -21.81
CA LYS A 2 -2.12 4.99 -22.00
C LYS A 2 -1.93 4.00 -20.89
N ILE A 3 -3.03 3.56 -20.28
CA ILE A 3 -3.06 2.45 -19.36
C ILE A 3 -3.41 1.22 -20.18
N HIS A 4 -2.56 0.19 -20.13
CA HIS A 4 -2.81 -1.06 -20.82
C HIS A 4 -3.70 -1.95 -19.98
N ARG A 5 -4.61 -2.66 -20.64
CA ARG A 5 -5.48 -3.62 -19.97
C ARG A 5 -5.19 -5.02 -20.51
N TRP A 6 -4.99 -5.96 -19.58
CA TRP A 6 -4.84 -7.37 -19.90
C TRP A 6 -5.77 -8.18 -18.98
N ASN A 7 -6.80 -8.78 -19.56
CA ASN A 7 -7.92 -9.35 -18.81
C ASN A 7 -8.56 -8.27 -17.95
N ASP A 8 -8.66 -8.48 -16.63
CA ASP A 8 -9.17 -7.50 -15.69
C ASP A 8 -8.06 -6.72 -14.99
N THR A 9 -6.85 -6.81 -15.51
CA THR A 9 -5.69 -6.12 -14.95
C THR A 9 -5.28 -4.95 -15.83
N PHE A 10 -5.15 -3.79 -15.21
CA PHE A 10 -4.65 -2.58 -15.86
C PHE A 10 -3.17 -2.41 -15.51
N ILE A 11 -2.37 -2.09 -16.50
CA ILE A 11 -0.92 -1.89 -16.33
C ILE A 11 -0.58 -0.47 -16.76
N VAL A 12 0.04 0.27 -15.85
CA VAL A 12 0.47 1.65 -16.08
C VAL A 12 1.86 1.64 -16.71
N PRO A 13 2.16 2.54 -17.65
CA PRO A 13 3.53 2.65 -18.18
C PRO A 13 4.51 3.02 -17.08
N ARG A 14 5.71 2.46 -17.15
CA ARG A 14 6.80 2.77 -16.22
C ARG A 14 7.13 4.26 -16.25
N GLY A 15 7.33 4.85 -15.09
CA GLY A 15 7.61 6.27 -14.96
C GLY A 15 6.42 7.16 -15.24
N ALA A 16 5.22 6.60 -15.30
CA ALA A 16 4.01 7.35 -15.57
C ALA A 16 3.72 8.37 -14.46
N TYR A 17 2.98 9.40 -14.84
CA TYR A 17 2.67 10.53 -13.97
C TYR A 17 1.21 10.91 -14.16
N PHE A 18 0.46 10.93 -13.08
CA PHE A 18 -0.96 11.24 -13.09
C PHE A 18 -1.23 12.42 -12.17
N GLU A 19 -1.78 13.51 -12.71
CA GLU A 19 -2.08 14.71 -11.92
C GLU A 19 -3.40 14.62 -11.17
N GLY A 20 -4.40 14.01 -11.79
CA GLY A 20 -5.73 13.94 -11.21
C GLY A 20 -5.99 12.67 -10.44
N HIS A 21 -7.24 12.50 -10.06
CA HIS A 21 -7.68 11.27 -9.41
C HIS A 21 -7.78 10.15 -10.44
N VAL A 22 -7.41 8.94 -10.03
CA VAL A 22 -7.43 7.76 -10.89
C VAL A 22 -8.38 6.73 -10.29
N HIS A 23 -9.29 6.21 -11.10
CA HIS A 23 -10.23 5.17 -10.70
C HIS A 23 -10.13 4.00 -11.68
N ILE A 24 -9.82 2.83 -11.17
CA ILE A 24 -9.64 1.61 -11.96
C ILE A 24 -10.69 0.58 -11.57
N GLU A 25 -11.47 0.14 -12.54
CA GLU A 25 -12.48 -0.90 -12.34
C GLU A 25 -11.90 -2.28 -12.62
N GLY A 26 -11.00 -2.72 -11.78
CA GLY A 26 -10.28 -3.98 -11.92
C GLY A 26 -9.03 -3.95 -11.09
N ASP A 27 -8.06 -4.80 -11.40
CA ASP A 27 -6.77 -4.83 -10.74
C ASP A 27 -5.83 -3.82 -11.39
N LEU A 28 -4.94 -3.25 -10.61
CA LEU A 28 -3.94 -2.30 -11.11
C LEU A 28 -2.54 -2.77 -10.75
N LEU A 29 -1.73 -2.92 -11.77
CA LEU A 29 -0.31 -3.19 -11.63
C LEU A 29 0.47 -1.93 -11.97
N VAL A 30 1.18 -1.40 -10.99
CA VAL A 30 1.95 -0.17 -11.13
C VAL A 30 3.44 -0.53 -11.12
N PRO A 31 4.17 -0.26 -12.20
CA PRO A 31 5.61 -0.48 -12.21
C PRO A 31 6.32 0.53 -11.30
N ARG A 32 7.60 0.33 -11.09
CA ARG A 32 8.41 1.23 -10.25
C ARG A 32 8.41 2.66 -10.78
N ASP A 33 8.71 3.59 -9.91
CA ASP A 33 8.94 5.01 -10.22
C ASP A 33 7.72 5.66 -10.92
N THR A 34 6.52 5.28 -10.51
CA THR A 34 5.28 5.84 -11.03
C THR A 34 4.66 6.77 -10.00
N HIS A 35 4.12 7.89 -10.43
CA HIS A 35 3.66 8.95 -9.53
C HIS A 35 2.21 9.32 -9.75
N PHE A 36 1.42 9.27 -8.68
CA PHE A 36 0.03 9.71 -8.64
C PHE A 36 -0.09 10.90 -7.71
N TRP A 37 -0.54 12.05 -8.21
CA TRP A 37 -0.72 13.24 -7.37
C TRP A 37 -2.04 13.27 -6.63
N GLY A 38 -3.06 12.68 -7.21
CA GLY A 38 -4.38 12.62 -6.61
C GLY A 38 -4.65 11.32 -5.89
N ARG A 39 -5.93 11.05 -5.68
CA ARG A 39 -6.38 9.79 -5.08
C ARG A 39 -6.30 8.66 -6.09
N LEU A 40 -6.08 7.47 -5.59
CA LEU A 40 -6.07 6.25 -6.39
C LEU A 40 -7.14 5.31 -5.83
N VAL A 41 -8.14 5.02 -6.63
CA VAL A 41 -9.20 4.08 -6.28
C VAL A 41 -9.12 2.90 -7.23
N VAL A 42 -8.92 1.72 -6.67
CA VAL A 42 -8.79 0.47 -7.43
C VAL A 42 -9.83 -0.50 -6.89
N GLU A 43 -10.76 -0.92 -7.73
CA GLU A 43 -11.84 -1.81 -7.28
C GLU A 43 -11.35 -3.23 -7.02
N GLY A 44 -10.23 -3.62 -7.63
CA GLY A 44 -9.58 -4.90 -7.40
C GLY A 44 -8.30 -4.79 -6.58
N ASP A 45 -7.35 -5.64 -6.90
CA ASP A 45 -6.07 -5.71 -6.21
C ASP A 45 -5.10 -4.68 -6.78
N LEU A 46 -4.38 -4.04 -5.88
CA LEU A 46 -3.38 -3.03 -6.24
C LEU A 46 -1.99 -3.54 -5.92
N THR A 47 -1.10 -3.45 -6.90
CA THR A 47 0.33 -3.66 -6.69
C THR A 47 1.08 -2.39 -7.07
N LEU A 48 1.70 -1.75 -6.09
CA LEU A 48 2.51 -0.55 -6.31
C LEU A 48 3.97 -0.95 -6.40
N GLY A 49 4.59 -0.70 -7.53
CA GLY A 49 6.00 -1.00 -7.74
C GLY A 49 6.91 -0.11 -6.90
N PRO A 50 8.17 -0.51 -6.72
CA PRO A 50 9.11 0.20 -5.84
C PRO A 50 9.25 1.68 -6.18
N ARG A 51 9.40 2.50 -5.16
CA ARG A 51 9.64 3.95 -5.26
C ARG A 51 8.53 4.73 -5.95
N SER A 52 7.36 4.14 -6.14
CA SER A 52 6.19 4.87 -6.62
C SER A 52 5.63 5.75 -5.51
N THR A 53 4.88 6.78 -5.88
CA THR A 53 4.30 7.71 -4.91
C THR A 53 2.82 7.94 -5.19
N VAL A 54 2.05 8.11 -4.12
CA VAL A 54 0.66 8.55 -4.20
C VAL A 54 0.51 9.77 -3.29
N GLY A 55 0.10 10.88 -3.86
CA GLY A 55 0.04 12.17 -3.15
C GLY A 55 -1.15 12.31 -2.21
N ALA A 56 -2.19 11.52 -2.40
CA ALA A 56 -3.38 11.52 -1.55
C ALA A 56 -3.66 10.11 -1.05
N GLY A 57 -4.91 9.73 -0.89
CA GLY A 57 -5.27 8.42 -0.39
C GLY A 57 -5.38 7.33 -1.43
N VAL A 58 -5.42 6.10 -0.96
CA VAL A 58 -5.59 4.90 -1.80
C VAL A 58 -6.73 4.06 -1.24
N TRP A 59 -7.63 3.63 -2.10
CA TRP A 59 -8.71 2.69 -1.76
C TRP A 59 -8.63 1.51 -2.71
N CYS A 60 -8.62 0.29 -2.17
CA CYS A 60 -8.48 -0.92 -2.98
C CYS A 60 -9.08 -2.14 -2.27
N ALA A 61 -9.13 -3.26 -2.99
CA ALA A 61 -9.52 -4.53 -2.37
C ALA A 61 -8.36 -5.07 -1.54
N ASN A 62 -7.24 -5.39 -2.16
CA ASN A 62 -6.01 -5.80 -1.49
C ASN A 62 -4.86 -4.94 -2.01
N ALA A 63 -3.84 -4.73 -1.19
CA ALA A 63 -2.71 -3.92 -1.60
C ALA A 63 -1.38 -4.61 -1.31
N ILE A 64 -0.50 -4.58 -2.30
CA ILE A 64 0.91 -4.84 -2.13
C ILE A 64 1.62 -3.52 -2.41
N VAL A 65 2.23 -2.96 -1.37
CA VAL A 65 2.93 -1.69 -1.45
C VAL A 65 4.43 -1.99 -1.51
N GLY A 66 5.03 -1.72 -2.64
CA GLY A 66 6.42 -2.08 -2.91
C GLY A 66 7.43 -1.31 -2.05
N ASP A 67 8.70 -1.68 -2.22
CA ASP A 67 9.79 -1.10 -1.43
C ASP A 67 9.88 0.42 -1.65
N HIS A 68 10.01 1.16 -0.56
CA HIS A 68 10.20 2.61 -0.59
C HIS A 68 9.08 3.39 -1.30
N VAL A 69 7.89 2.80 -1.40
CA VAL A 69 6.71 3.51 -1.89
C VAL A 69 6.29 4.54 -0.84
N ARG A 70 5.80 5.68 -1.30
CA ARG A 70 5.25 6.72 -0.41
C ARG A 70 3.78 6.94 -0.72
N ILE A 71 2.95 6.81 0.30
CA ILE A 71 1.53 7.18 0.23
C ILE A 71 1.30 8.23 1.31
N ARG A 72 1.00 9.47 0.91
CA ARG A 72 0.85 10.57 1.87
C ARG A 72 -0.44 10.49 2.67
N GLY A 73 -1.48 9.98 2.08
CA GLY A 73 -2.77 9.86 2.73
C GLY A 73 -3.02 8.47 3.29
N PRO A 74 -4.29 8.15 3.59
CA PRO A 74 -4.65 6.83 4.08
C PRO A 74 -4.61 5.79 2.97
N LEU A 75 -4.26 4.57 3.36
CA LEU A 75 -4.44 3.38 2.53
C LEU A 75 -5.56 2.55 3.15
N VAL A 76 -6.66 2.44 2.43
CA VAL A 76 -7.85 1.71 2.89
C VAL A 76 -8.05 0.49 2.00
N ALA A 77 -8.04 -0.69 2.60
CA ALA A 77 -8.24 -1.95 1.88
C ALA A 77 -9.40 -2.74 2.50
N VAL A 78 -10.20 -3.34 1.65
CA VAL A 78 -11.27 -4.24 2.08
C VAL A 78 -10.71 -5.57 2.54
N GLY A 79 -9.56 -5.96 2.01
CA GLY A 79 -8.86 -7.20 2.33
C GLY A 79 -7.55 -6.96 3.07
N ASP A 80 -6.48 -7.51 2.51
CA ASP A 80 -5.17 -7.53 3.12
C ASP A 80 -4.26 -6.41 2.59
N VAL A 81 -3.30 -6.00 3.42
CA VAL A 81 -2.25 -5.06 3.03
C VAL A 81 -0.89 -5.65 3.35
N LEU A 82 0.00 -5.64 2.38
CA LEU A 82 1.41 -5.95 2.57
C LEU A 82 2.21 -4.69 2.27
N ALA A 83 2.84 -4.12 3.28
CA ALA A 83 3.74 -2.98 3.10
C ALA A 83 5.18 -3.50 3.11
N CYS A 84 5.87 -3.37 1.97
CA CYS A 84 7.22 -3.87 1.79
C CYS A 84 8.26 -2.95 2.40
N ASP A 85 9.52 -3.36 2.33
CA ASP A 85 10.62 -2.73 3.07
C ASP A 85 10.73 -1.23 2.78
N GLY A 86 10.77 -0.44 3.82
CA GLY A 86 10.99 1.00 3.71
C GLY A 86 9.82 1.81 3.18
N ALA A 87 8.65 1.22 2.98
CA ALA A 87 7.47 1.97 2.55
C ALA A 87 7.05 2.99 3.60
N ALA A 88 6.56 4.13 3.16
CA ALA A 88 6.05 5.19 4.04
C ALA A 88 4.59 5.45 3.69
N ILE A 89 3.69 5.25 4.65
CA ILE A 89 2.24 5.35 4.43
C ILE A 89 1.64 6.21 5.54
N GLY A 90 0.77 7.13 5.20
CA GLY A 90 0.14 8.02 6.18
C GLY A 90 -0.60 7.27 7.27
N MET A 91 -1.49 6.38 6.90
CA MET A 91 -2.15 5.44 7.80
C MET A 91 -2.65 4.26 7.00
N ILE A 92 -2.92 3.14 7.68
CA ILE A 92 -3.48 1.94 7.04
C ILE A 92 -4.76 1.54 7.78
N ARG A 93 -5.80 1.28 7.01
CA ARG A 93 -7.02 0.65 7.49
C ARG A 93 -7.34 -0.53 6.59
N ALA A 94 -7.32 -1.73 7.13
CA ALA A 94 -7.62 -2.94 6.40
C ALA A 94 -8.66 -3.76 7.15
N ALA A 95 -9.59 -4.36 6.44
CA ALA A 95 -10.59 -5.22 7.08
C ALA A 95 -10.00 -6.58 7.48
N ARG A 96 -8.89 -6.97 6.86
CA ARG A 96 -8.21 -8.25 7.13
C ARG A 96 -6.80 -8.00 7.65
N ASP A 97 -5.83 -8.77 7.20
CA ASP A 97 -4.48 -8.77 7.75
C ASP A 97 -3.62 -7.64 7.19
N VAL A 98 -2.76 -7.10 8.04
CA VAL A 98 -1.75 -6.11 7.64
C VAL A 98 -0.37 -6.67 7.99
N THR A 99 0.52 -6.70 7.01
CA THR A 99 1.91 -7.08 7.21
C THR A 99 2.81 -5.88 6.96
N LEU A 100 3.64 -5.56 7.94
CA LEU A 100 4.59 -4.45 7.88
C LEU A 100 6.00 -5.01 7.86
N ARG A 101 6.71 -4.77 6.76
CA ARG A 101 8.08 -5.25 6.57
C ARG A 101 9.09 -4.30 7.23
N PRO A 102 10.36 -4.72 7.39
CA PRO A 102 11.37 -3.87 8.04
C PRO A 102 11.51 -2.49 7.37
N GLY A 103 11.66 -1.47 8.19
CA GLY A 103 11.86 -0.11 7.73
C GLY A 103 10.59 0.63 7.35
N VAL A 104 9.42 -0.01 7.43
CA VAL A 104 8.15 0.65 7.14
C VAL A 104 7.90 1.78 8.14
N ARG A 105 7.44 2.91 7.62
CA ARG A 105 6.99 4.05 8.41
C ARG A 105 5.52 4.27 8.13
N VAL A 106 4.72 4.27 9.17
CA VAL A 106 3.28 4.42 9.03
C VAL A 106 2.72 5.13 10.26
N GLY A 107 1.61 5.84 10.08
CA GLY A 107 0.86 6.38 11.21
C GLY A 107 0.08 5.26 11.89
N ASP A 108 -1.17 5.51 12.21
CA ASP A 108 -2.01 4.50 12.85
C ASP A 108 -2.34 3.38 11.86
N VAL A 109 -2.41 2.15 12.38
CA VAL A 109 -2.79 0.98 11.61
C VAL A 109 -3.99 0.34 12.27
N VAL A 110 -5.07 0.17 11.51
CA VAL A 110 -6.27 -0.52 11.96
C VAL A 110 -6.48 -1.75 11.09
N SER A 111 -6.51 -2.91 11.72
CA SER A 111 -6.78 -4.18 11.05
C SER A 111 -7.98 -4.85 11.68
N GLY A 112 -8.83 -5.43 10.88
CA GLY A 112 -9.93 -6.26 11.38
C GLY A 112 -9.47 -7.62 11.90
N ARG A 113 -8.24 -8.01 11.66
CA ARG A 113 -7.69 -9.30 12.06
C ARG A 113 -6.31 -9.16 12.69
N THR A 114 -5.25 -9.46 11.97
CA THR A 114 -3.89 -9.51 12.51
C THR A 114 -3.01 -8.45 11.89
N ILE A 115 -2.22 -7.78 12.72
CA ILE A 115 -1.13 -6.92 12.28
C ILE A 115 0.17 -7.69 12.55
N LEU A 116 0.89 -8.02 11.50
CA LEU A 116 2.18 -8.69 11.60
C LEU A 116 3.28 -7.66 11.35
N VAL A 117 4.11 -7.44 12.35
CA VAL A 117 5.24 -6.52 12.27
C VAL A 117 6.52 -7.34 12.16
N GLN A 118 7.26 -7.15 11.08
CA GLN A 118 8.50 -7.86 10.83
C GLN A 118 9.68 -6.89 10.92
N GLY A 119 10.55 -7.12 11.87
CA GLY A 119 11.71 -6.28 12.07
C GLY A 119 11.35 -4.91 12.67
N LYS A 120 12.15 -3.91 12.34
CA LYS A 120 11.99 -2.56 12.89
C LYS A 120 11.01 -1.74 12.04
N VAL A 121 9.92 -1.30 12.66
CA VAL A 121 8.88 -0.50 12.03
C VAL A 121 8.61 0.72 12.90
N GLU A 122 8.47 1.88 12.28
CA GLU A 122 7.99 3.10 12.96
C GLU A 122 6.50 3.25 12.70
N SER A 123 5.71 3.26 13.75
CA SER A 123 4.25 3.35 13.62
C SER A 123 3.63 4.20 14.72
N GLY A 124 2.40 4.64 14.48
CA GLY A 124 1.51 5.12 15.52
C GLY A 124 0.87 3.93 16.24
N ARG A 125 -0.42 4.04 16.53
CA ARG A 125 -1.15 2.96 17.20
C ARG A 125 -1.39 1.79 16.26
N LEU A 126 -1.25 0.58 16.80
CA LEU A 126 -1.54 -0.65 16.07
C LEU A 126 -2.79 -1.26 16.69
N LEU A 127 -3.91 -1.19 15.99
CA LEU A 127 -5.21 -1.66 16.46
C LEU A 127 -5.67 -2.84 15.61
N GLY A 128 -5.59 -4.03 16.17
CA GLY A 128 -6.02 -5.27 15.52
C GLY A 128 -6.48 -6.26 16.57
N ARG A 129 -7.11 -7.35 16.13
CA ARG A 129 -7.45 -8.44 17.05
C ARG A 129 -6.20 -9.08 17.62
N MET A 130 -5.14 -9.13 16.82
CA MET A 130 -3.84 -9.67 17.22
C MET A 130 -2.76 -8.82 16.59
N VAL A 131 -1.75 -8.50 17.35
CA VAL A 131 -0.53 -7.84 16.85
C VAL A 131 0.63 -8.75 17.17
N LYS A 132 1.32 -9.22 16.11
CA LYS A 132 2.50 -10.06 16.25
C LYS A 132 3.73 -9.29 15.81
N VAL A 133 4.79 -9.37 16.59
CA VAL A 133 6.08 -8.79 16.23
C VAL A 133 7.07 -9.93 16.11
N VAL A 134 7.66 -10.11 14.93
CA VAL A 134 8.62 -11.17 14.66
C VAL A 134 9.88 -10.59 14.03
N GLY A 135 10.98 -11.31 14.13
CA GLY A 135 12.23 -10.89 13.55
C GLY A 135 12.87 -9.70 14.25
N ALA A 136 12.35 -9.30 15.41
CA ALA A 136 13.01 -8.30 16.21
C ALA A 136 14.37 -8.87 16.62
N THR A 137 15.43 -8.11 16.33
CA THR A 137 16.76 -8.53 16.76
C THR A 137 16.84 -8.43 18.25
N LEU A 138 16.95 -9.56 18.91
CA LEU A 138 17.19 -9.58 20.34
C LEU A 138 18.66 -9.26 20.60
N PRO A 139 18.93 -8.36 21.53
CA PRO A 139 20.30 -8.07 21.90
C PRO A 139 20.99 -9.28 22.51
#